data_a980c8d35b3cba077cdcf7f0b94e5a40
#
_entry.id   a980c8d35b3cba077cdcf7f0b94e5a40
#
_cell.length_a   1.000
_cell.length_b   1.000
_cell.length_c   1.000
_cell.angle_alpha   90.00
_cell.angle_beta   90.00
_cell.angle_gamma   90.00
#
_symmetry.space_group_name_H-M   'P 1'
#
loop_
_entity.id
_entity.type
_entity.pdbx_description
1 polymer ?
#
loop_
_entity_poly.entity_id
_entity_poly.type
_entity_poly.pdbx_seq_one_letter_code
_entity_poly.pdbx_strand_id
1 'polypeptide(L)'
;MGMIANYQYLQDKELEQIKDLSNQEDDLLDFAEDSADSHDILIDIDKMWDALLFVMTGFSSSEFLDDNPLREAVLGVTPLEDVSEYIAYTEKSRIAAISQALEEFDMDKALKDFSMEACKKADLYPDIWDYLEEEDEIKDDIRISFVNMKKFYKQILSLEGNVLVTIC
;
A
#
# COMPACT_ATOMS: atom_id res chain seq x y z
N MET A 1 -13.62 -11.14 -8.41
CA MET A 1 -13.27 -9.78 -8.00
C MET A 1 -11.84 -9.74 -7.51
N GLY A 2 -11.15 -8.67 -7.77
CA GLY A 2 -9.76 -8.53 -7.34
C GLY A 2 -9.65 -7.67 -6.08
N MET A 3 -8.58 -7.88 -5.33
CA MET A 3 -8.23 -7.06 -4.18
C MET A 3 -7.46 -5.83 -4.66
N ILE A 4 -8.04 -4.67 -4.46
CA ILE A 4 -7.49 -3.37 -4.88
C ILE A 4 -6.98 -2.63 -3.65
N ALA A 5 -5.77 -2.09 -3.73
CA ALA A 5 -5.19 -1.34 -2.65
C ALA A 5 -5.41 0.16 -2.84
N ASN A 6 -6.01 0.79 -1.84
CA ASN A 6 -6.27 2.22 -1.79
C ASN A 6 -5.58 2.84 -0.59
N TYR A 7 -5.06 4.04 -0.77
CA TYR A 7 -4.34 4.81 0.26
C TYR A 7 -4.94 6.20 0.33
N GLN A 8 -5.31 6.64 1.52
CA GLN A 8 -5.93 7.95 1.71
C GLN A 8 -5.35 8.70 2.90
N TYR A 9 -5.38 10.03 2.78
CA TYR A 9 -5.02 10.95 3.84
C TYR A 9 -6.04 10.92 4.97
N LEU A 10 -5.55 10.94 6.21
CA LEU A 10 -6.37 11.13 7.39
C LEU A 10 -5.81 12.25 8.26
N GLN A 11 -6.68 13.14 8.72
CA GLN A 11 -6.37 14.07 9.80
C GLN A 11 -6.31 13.30 11.14
N ASP A 12 -5.69 13.90 12.15
CA ASP A 12 -5.60 13.28 13.48
C ASP A 12 -6.98 12.92 14.06
N LYS A 13 -7.95 13.80 13.89
CA LYS A 13 -9.33 13.57 14.32
C LYS A 13 -9.96 12.37 13.61
N GLU A 14 -9.75 12.25 12.32
CA GLU A 14 -10.27 11.15 11.52
C GLU A 14 -9.63 9.82 11.91
N LEU A 15 -8.32 9.82 12.20
CA LEU A 15 -7.61 8.64 12.69
C LEU A 15 -8.19 8.16 14.02
N GLU A 16 -8.48 9.06 14.95
CA GLU A 16 -9.10 8.69 16.23
C GLU A 16 -10.51 8.09 16.01
N GLN A 17 -11.28 8.63 15.07
CA GLN A 17 -12.58 8.07 14.71
C GLN A 17 -12.45 6.67 14.10
N ILE A 18 -11.44 6.42 13.26
CA ILE A 18 -11.15 5.09 12.70
C ILE A 18 -10.83 4.09 13.83
N LYS A 19 -10.03 4.49 14.80
CA LYS A 19 -9.71 3.64 15.97
C LYS A 19 -10.96 3.30 16.79
N ASP A 20 -11.84 4.25 16.97
CA ASP A 20 -13.09 4.06 17.71
C ASP A 20 -14.07 3.13 16.97
N LEU A 21 -14.04 3.12 15.63
CA LEU A 21 -14.91 2.29 14.79
C LEU A 21 -14.31 0.90 14.48
N SER A 22 -13.17 0.55 15.04
CA SER A 22 -12.42 -0.66 14.67
C SER A 22 -13.22 -1.98 14.81
N ASN A 23 -14.27 -1.99 15.62
CA ASN A 23 -15.15 -3.16 15.79
C ASN A 23 -16.49 -3.06 15.01
N GLN A 24 -16.62 -2.04 14.15
CA GLN A 24 -17.86 -1.75 13.41
C GLN A 24 -17.51 -1.56 11.93
N GLU A 25 -17.27 -2.68 11.24
CA GLU A 25 -16.72 -2.68 9.88
C GLU A 25 -17.52 -1.84 8.89
N ASP A 26 -18.84 -1.98 8.89
CA ASP A 26 -19.69 -1.23 7.95
C ASP A 26 -19.57 0.28 8.18
N ASP A 27 -19.63 0.73 9.43
CA ASP A 27 -19.49 2.14 9.80
C ASP A 27 -18.07 2.65 9.49
N LEU A 28 -17.08 1.78 9.65
CA LEU A 28 -15.68 2.08 9.35
C LEU A 28 -15.48 2.31 7.84
N LEU A 29 -16.02 1.45 7.00
CA LEU A 29 -15.91 1.57 5.55
C LEU A 29 -16.66 2.81 5.03
N ASP A 30 -17.86 3.06 5.54
CA ASP A 30 -18.61 4.28 5.20
C ASP A 30 -17.86 5.54 5.61
N PHE A 31 -17.28 5.56 6.80
CA PHE A 31 -16.47 6.68 7.27
C PHE A 31 -15.22 6.89 6.39
N ALA A 32 -14.54 5.81 6.02
CA ALA A 32 -13.36 5.86 5.16
C ALA A 32 -13.70 6.46 3.78
N GLU A 33 -14.82 6.07 3.19
CA GLU A 33 -15.29 6.60 1.92
C GLU A 33 -15.63 8.10 2.02
N ASP A 34 -16.37 8.50 3.03
CA ASP A 34 -16.72 9.90 3.29
C ASP A 34 -15.47 10.77 3.51
N SER A 35 -14.50 10.26 4.24
CA SER A 35 -13.23 10.94 4.50
C SER A 35 -12.40 11.10 3.22
N ALA A 36 -12.35 10.08 2.38
CA ALA A 36 -11.66 10.14 1.09
C ALA A 36 -12.26 11.22 0.19
N ASP A 37 -13.59 11.27 0.11
CA ASP A 37 -14.30 12.28 -0.67
C ASP A 37 -14.06 13.70 -0.17
N SER A 38 -13.88 13.89 1.14
CA SER A 38 -13.68 15.18 1.77
C SER A 38 -12.32 15.82 1.44
N HIS A 39 -11.28 15.02 1.26
CA HIS A 39 -9.91 15.53 1.11
C HIS A 39 -9.35 15.44 -0.30
N ASP A 40 -9.87 14.56 -1.13
CA ASP A 40 -9.38 14.29 -2.50
C ASP A 40 -7.86 14.00 -2.55
N ILE A 41 -7.31 13.45 -1.46
CA ILE A 41 -5.91 13.05 -1.34
C ILE A 41 -5.88 11.53 -1.15
N LEU A 42 -5.89 10.84 -2.27
CA LEU A 42 -5.92 9.39 -2.30
C LEU A 42 -5.23 8.86 -3.55
N ILE A 43 -4.74 7.65 -3.48
CA ILE A 43 -4.25 6.90 -4.64
C ILE A 43 -4.80 5.48 -4.61
N ASP A 44 -4.90 4.92 -5.79
CA ASP A 44 -5.26 3.54 -6.06
C ASP A 44 -4.11 2.92 -6.85
N ILE A 45 -3.55 1.83 -6.37
CA ILE A 45 -2.51 1.08 -7.09
C ILE A 45 -3.02 -0.26 -7.62
N ASP A 46 -4.34 -0.38 -7.67
CA ASP A 46 -5.04 -1.55 -8.20
C ASP A 46 -4.51 -2.85 -7.57
N LYS A 47 -4.24 -3.85 -8.37
CA LYS A 47 -3.86 -5.20 -7.94
C LYS A 47 -2.36 -5.40 -7.80
N MET A 48 -1.56 -4.37 -8.06
CA MET A 48 -0.09 -4.49 -8.08
C MET A 48 0.56 -4.37 -6.70
N TRP A 49 -0.20 -4.25 -5.63
CA TRP A 49 0.32 -4.02 -4.28
C TRP A 49 1.24 -5.15 -3.78
N ASP A 50 0.90 -6.41 -4.01
CA ASP A 50 1.73 -7.54 -3.56
C ASP A 50 3.01 -7.66 -4.40
N ALA A 51 2.90 -7.45 -5.72
CA ALA A 51 4.06 -7.42 -6.61
C ALA A 51 5.00 -6.25 -6.28
N LEU A 52 4.47 -5.07 -6.03
CA LEU A 52 5.25 -3.91 -5.62
C LEU A 52 6.00 -4.17 -4.31
N LEU A 53 5.30 -4.73 -3.33
CA LEU A 53 5.90 -5.12 -2.05
C LEU A 53 7.07 -6.09 -2.25
N PHE A 54 6.86 -7.13 -3.05
CA PHE A 54 7.88 -8.15 -3.33
C PHE A 54 9.10 -7.55 -4.04
N VAL A 55 8.89 -6.70 -5.03
CA VAL A 55 9.99 -6.02 -5.74
C VAL A 55 10.81 -5.14 -4.79
N MET A 56 10.15 -4.46 -3.86
CA MET A 56 10.84 -3.59 -2.91
C MET A 56 11.52 -4.32 -1.76
N THR A 57 10.96 -5.41 -1.28
CA THR A 57 11.43 -6.06 -0.04
C THR A 57 12.00 -7.47 -0.25
N GLY A 58 11.65 -8.14 -1.34
CA GLY A 58 11.98 -9.55 -1.56
C GLY A 58 11.04 -10.52 -0.85
N PHE A 59 9.99 -10.03 -0.20
CA PHE A 59 9.03 -10.83 0.56
C PHE A 59 7.60 -10.53 0.11
N SER A 60 6.73 -11.54 0.15
CA SER A 60 5.30 -11.37 -0.14
C SER A 60 4.55 -10.80 1.07
N SER A 61 3.29 -10.41 0.86
CA SER A 61 2.42 -9.92 1.94
C SER A 61 2.12 -11.00 3.01
N SER A 62 2.23 -12.26 2.66
CA SER A 62 2.03 -13.37 3.60
C SER A 62 3.22 -13.57 4.56
N GLU A 63 4.36 -12.97 4.28
CA GLU A 63 5.56 -13.04 5.12
C GLU A 63 5.66 -11.80 5.99
N PHE A 64 5.95 -11.99 7.27
CA PHE A 64 6.06 -10.88 8.21
C PHE A 64 7.46 -10.27 8.19
N LEU A 65 7.51 -8.95 8.09
CA LEU A 65 8.74 -8.15 8.23
C LEU A 65 8.49 -7.07 9.27
N ASP A 66 9.26 -7.11 10.34
CA ASP A 66 9.18 -6.10 11.40
C ASP A 66 10.00 -4.85 11.01
N ASP A 67 9.53 -3.68 11.42
CA ASP A 67 10.21 -2.39 11.25
C ASP A 67 10.72 -2.12 9.83
N ASN A 68 9.97 -2.50 8.81
CA ASN A 68 10.35 -2.27 7.42
C ASN A 68 9.52 -1.13 6.78
N PRO A 69 10.10 0.07 6.55
CA PRO A 69 9.35 1.20 5.99
C PRO A 69 8.76 0.94 4.61
N LEU A 70 9.41 0.14 3.77
CA LEU A 70 8.90 -0.19 2.43
C LEU A 70 7.66 -1.08 2.52
N ARG A 71 7.65 -2.04 3.43
CA ARG A 71 6.46 -2.84 3.71
C ARG A 71 5.33 -1.98 4.27
N GLU A 72 5.66 -1.10 5.18
CA GLU A 72 4.69 -0.18 5.79
C GLU A 72 4.07 0.77 4.76
N ALA A 73 4.82 1.16 3.74
CA ALA A 73 4.29 1.96 2.64
C ALA A 73 3.13 1.25 1.94
N VAL A 74 3.24 -0.05 1.73
CA VAL A 74 2.24 -0.85 1.01
C VAL A 74 1.11 -1.31 1.92
N LEU A 75 1.43 -1.82 3.10
CA LEU A 75 0.46 -2.50 3.97
C LEU A 75 0.03 -1.68 5.19
N GLY A 76 0.63 -0.50 5.42
CA GLY A 76 0.41 0.25 6.65
C GLY A 76 1.15 -0.35 7.84
N VAL A 77 1.13 0.38 8.95
CA VAL A 77 1.85 0.00 10.17
C VAL A 77 1.00 -0.87 11.09
N THR A 78 -0.25 -0.45 11.33
CA THR A 78 -1.13 -1.11 12.30
C THR A 78 -2.39 -1.61 11.61
N PRO A 79 -2.50 -2.93 11.35
CA PRO A 79 -3.74 -3.50 10.83
C PRO A 79 -4.83 -3.50 11.89
N LEU A 80 -6.07 -3.29 11.47
CA LEU A 80 -7.23 -3.42 12.34
C LEU A 80 -7.61 -4.89 12.45
N GLU A 81 -7.94 -5.29 13.66
CA GLU A 81 -8.43 -6.64 13.96
C GLU A 81 -9.96 -6.68 13.84
N ASP A 82 -10.52 -7.87 13.76
CA ASP A 82 -11.97 -8.12 13.74
C ASP A 82 -12.73 -7.49 12.57
N VAL A 83 -12.03 -7.25 11.45
CA VAL A 83 -12.64 -6.83 10.19
C VAL A 83 -12.37 -7.88 9.10
N SER A 84 -13.32 -8.07 8.17
CA SER A 84 -13.20 -9.05 7.10
C SER A 84 -12.26 -8.60 5.98
N GLU A 85 -12.23 -7.30 5.69
CA GLU A 85 -11.34 -6.71 4.72
C GLU A 85 -10.01 -6.31 5.37
N TYR A 86 -8.96 -6.17 4.56
CA TYR A 86 -7.69 -5.67 5.08
C TYR A 86 -7.74 -4.15 5.21
N ILE A 87 -7.68 -3.66 6.44
CA ILE A 87 -7.66 -2.22 6.75
C ILE A 87 -6.52 -1.99 7.75
N ALA A 88 -5.66 -1.02 7.44
CA ALA A 88 -4.55 -0.66 8.31
C ALA A 88 -4.36 0.85 8.31
N TYR A 89 -3.79 1.38 9.38
CA TYR A 89 -3.44 2.80 9.44
C TYR A 89 -1.96 2.99 9.71
N THR A 90 -1.46 4.17 9.32
CA THR A 90 -0.11 4.62 9.60
C THR A 90 -0.17 6.00 10.23
N GLU A 91 0.37 6.14 11.41
CA GLU A 91 0.40 7.42 12.13
C GLU A 91 1.46 8.35 11.51
N LYS A 92 1.22 9.66 11.61
CA LYS A 92 2.09 10.70 11.04
C LYS A 92 3.55 10.61 11.49
N SER A 93 3.81 10.10 12.69
CA SER A 93 5.17 9.93 13.20
C SER A 93 6.03 8.96 12.38
N ARG A 94 5.40 8.07 11.60
CA ARG A 94 6.09 7.07 10.77
C ARG A 94 6.28 7.51 9.33
N ILE A 95 5.56 8.51 8.87
CA ILE A 95 5.52 8.92 7.45
C ILE A 95 6.89 9.36 6.94
N ALA A 96 7.67 10.08 7.74
CA ALA A 96 9.00 10.54 7.32
C ALA A 96 9.94 9.37 6.97
N ALA A 97 9.96 8.32 7.77
CA ALA A 97 10.76 7.13 7.51
C ALA A 97 10.31 6.39 6.23
N ILE A 98 9.00 6.29 6.02
CA ILE A 98 8.41 5.67 4.83
C ILE A 98 8.78 6.49 3.58
N SER A 99 8.57 7.80 3.61
CA SER A 99 8.88 8.68 2.49
C SER A 99 10.36 8.63 2.13
N GLN A 100 11.24 8.66 3.12
CA GLN A 100 12.68 8.56 2.91
C GLN A 100 13.07 7.21 2.27
N ALA A 101 12.53 6.11 2.76
CA ALA A 101 12.80 4.78 2.22
C ALA A 101 12.39 4.68 0.74
N LEU A 102 11.24 5.25 0.38
CA LEU A 102 10.76 5.29 -1.01
C LEU A 102 11.68 6.17 -1.89
N GLU A 103 12.14 7.31 -1.38
CA GLU A 103 13.06 8.20 -2.12
C GLU A 103 14.43 7.53 -2.37
N GLU A 104 14.91 6.73 -1.45
CA GLU A 104 16.22 6.06 -1.55
C GLU A 104 16.15 4.76 -2.37
N PHE A 105 14.97 4.21 -2.61
CA PHE A 105 14.81 2.95 -3.32
C PHE A 105 14.99 3.12 -4.83
N ASP A 106 15.88 2.31 -5.42
CA ASP A 106 16.15 2.31 -6.86
C ASP A 106 15.25 1.29 -7.57
N MET A 107 14.07 1.75 -7.99
CA MET A 107 13.09 0.91 -8.69
C MET A 107 13.60 0.44 -10.05
N ASP A 108 14.31 1.27 -10.79
CA ASP A 108 14.83 0.90 -12.11
C ASP A 108 15.81 -0.27 -12.01
N LYS A 109 16.68 -0.25 -11.01
CA LYS A 109 17.59 -1.36 -10.73
C LYS A 109 16.82 -2.62 -10.32
N ALA A 110 15.84 -2.49 -9.43
CA ALA A 110 15.04 -3.61 -8.98
C ALA A 110 14.28 -4.27 -10.13
N LEU A 111 13.76 -3.48 -11.07
CA LEU A 111 13.02 -3.99 -12.23
C LEU A 111 13.92 -4.67 -13.27
N LYS A 112 15.22 -4.37 -13.29
CA LYS A 112 16.16 -5.12 -14.13
C LYS A 112 16.30 -6.57 -13.68
N ASP A 113 16.19 -6.80 -12.38
CA ASP A 113 16.27 -8.13 -11.76
C ASP A 113 14.89 -8.79 -11.59
N PHE A 114 13.84 -8.15 -12.09
CA PHE A 114 12.47 -8.66 -11.98
C PHE A 114 12.33 -10.01 -12.69
N SER A 115 11.63 -10.94 -12.02
CA SER A 115 11.42 -12.30 -12.52
C SER A 115 9.96 -12.74 -12.31
N MET A 116 9.27 -13.03 -13.40
CA MET A 116 7.93 -13.63 -13.37
C MET A 116 7.93 -14.96 -12.62
N GLU A 117 8.98 -15.77 -12.83
CA GLU A 117 9.13 -17.05 -12.13
C GLU A 117 9.27 -16.89 -10.62
N ALA A 118 10.03 -15.90 -10.16
CA ALA A 118 10.17 -15.60 -8.73
C ALA A 118 8.83 -15.16 -8.12
N CYS A 119 8.06 -14.35 -8.82
CA CYS A 119 6.72 -13.94 -8.40
C CYS A 119 5.76 -15.13 -8.29
N LYS A 120 5.82 -16.06 -9.24
CA LYS A 120 5.04 -17.29 -9.21
C LYS A 120 5.41 -18.17 -8.02
N LYS A 121 6.70 -18.35 -7.76
CA LYS A 121 7.20 -19.13 -6.62
C LYS A 121 6.78 -18.52 -5.28
N ALA A 122 6.74 -17.22 -5.19
CA ALA A 122 6.30 -16.48 -4.00
C ALA A 122 4.77 -16.48 -3.84
N ASP A 123 4.04 -17.03 -4.80
CA ASP A 123 2.58 -17.10 -4.81
C ASP A 123 1.93 -15.72 -4.62
N LEU A 124 2.43 -14.73 -5.37
CA LEU A 124 1.97 -13.35 -5.27
C LEU A 124 0.60 -13.16 -5.90
N TYR A 125 -0.17 -12.28 -5.31
CA TYR A 125 -1.42 -11.78 -5.88
C TYR A 125 -1.14 -10.65 -6.90
N PRO A 126 -1.85 -10.58 -8.05
CA PRO A 126 -2.75 -11.59 -8.62
C PRO A 126 -2.00 -12.72 -9.33
N ASP A 127 -2.67 -13.82 -9.64
CA ASP A 127 -2.07 -14.99 -10.30
C ASP A 127 -1.97 -14.76 -11.82
N ILE A 128 -0.96 -13.98 -12.24
CA ILE A 128 -0.72 -13.57 -13.64
C ILE A 128 0.67 -13.96 -14.14
N TRP A 129 1.42 -14.72 -13.35
CA TRP A 129 2.86 -14.91 -13.58
C TRP A 129 3.19 -15.91 -14.70
N ASP A 130 2.20 -16.58 -15.25
CA ASP A 130 2.33 -17.42 -16.43
C ASP A 130 2.18 -16.67 -17.76
N TYR A 131 1.70 -15.40 -17.72
CA TYR A 131 1.52 -14.56 -18.90
C TYR A 131 2.81 -13.84 -19.24
N LEU A 132 3.82 -14.58 -19.72
CA LEU A 132 5.18 -14.05 -19.94
C LEU A 132 5.22 -12.93 -20.98
N GLU A 133 4.29 -12.90 -21.90
CA GLU A 133 4.14 -11.83 -22.91
C GLU A 133 3.72 -10.49 -22.29
N GLU A 134 3.18 -10.50 -21.09
CA GLU A 134 2.74 -9.30 -20.37
C GLU A 134 3.82 -8.74 -19.41
N GLU A 135 5.01 -9.35 -19.37
CA GLU A 135 6.06 -8.97 -18.40
C GLU A 135 6.39 -7.48 -18.45
N ASP A 136 6.57 -6.91 -19.64
CA ASP A 136 6.92 -5.50 -19.78
C ASP A 136 5.80 -4.57 -19.26
N GLU A 137 4.54 -4.93 -19.54
CA GLU A 137 3.38 -4.19 -19.05
C GLU A 137 3.28 -4.26 -17.54
N ILE A 138 3.50 -5.44 -16.96
CA ILE A 138 3.50 -5.64 -15.51
C ILE A 138 4.59 -4.80 -14.84
N LYS A 139 5.80 -4.78 -15.42
CA LYS A 139 6.90 -3.94 -14.91
C LYS A 139 6.55 -2.46 -14.96
N ASP A 140 5.90 -2.01 -16.01
CA ASP A 140 5.44 -0.62 -16.12
C ASP A 140 4.37 -0.29 -15.08
N ASP A 141 3.43 -1.18 -14.83
CA ASP A 141 2.41 -1.02 -13.79
C ASP A 141 3.03 -0.92 -12.40
N ILE A 142 4.02 -1.74 -12.11
CA ILE A 142 4.77 -1.68 -10.84
C ILE A 142 5.49 -0.33 -10.72
N ARG A 143 6.14 0.13 -11.80
CA ARG A 143 6.84 1.42 -11.80
C ARG A 143 5.89 2.59 -11.57
N ILE A 144 4.76 2.60 -12.24
CA ILE A 144 3.74 3.65 -12.11
C ILE A 144 3.19 3.67 -10.69
N SER A 145 2.86 2.49 -10.14
CA SER A 145 2.38 2.36 -8.76
C SER A 145 3.40 2.90 -7.76
N PHE A 146 4.68 2.59 -7.96
CA PHE A 146 5.76 3.09 -7.11
C PHE A 146 5.89 4.61 -7.17
N VAL A 147 5.87 5.19 -8.37
CA VAL A 147 5.96 6.66 -8.55
C VAL A 147 4.79 7.36 -7.87
N ASN A 148 3.59 6.84 -8.04
CA ASN A 148 2.39 7.40 -7.42
C ASN A 148 2.45 7.29 -5.89
N MET A 149 2.94 6.18 -5.36
CA MET A 149 3.11 5.98 -3.92
C MET A 149 4.14 6.95 -3.34
N LYS A 150 5.28 7.16 -4.01
CA LYS A 150 6.29 8.15 -3.60
C LYS A 150 5.69 9.54 -3.49
N LYS A 151 4.97 9.97 -4.52
CA LYS A 151 4.32 11.30 -4.55
C LYS A 151 3.30 11.42 -3.43
N PHE A 152 2.50 10.40 -3.21
CA PHE A 152 1.49 10.36 -2.16
C PHE A 152 2.11 10.54 -0.78
N TYR A 153 3.08 9.71 -0.41
CA TYR A 153 3.71 9.81 0.91
C TYR A 153 4.46 11.13 1.12
N LYS A 154 5.04 11.67 0.07
CA LYS A 154 5.68 12.98 0.12
C LYS A 154 4.66 14.09 0.42
N GLN A 155 3.49 14.01 -0.20
CA GLN A 155 2.38 14.94 0.07
C GLN A 155 1.87 14.79 1.50
N ILE A 156 1.66 13.55 1.96
CA ILE A 156 1.23 13.27 3.34
C ILE A 156 2.23 13.83 4.35
N LEU A 157 3.53 13.67 4.10
CA LEU A 157 4.57 14.23 4.95
C LEU A 157 4.47 15.75 5.05
N SER A 158 4.26 16.43 3.93
CA SER A 158 4.12 17.90 3.89
C SER A 158 2.87 18.40 4.64
N LEU A 159 1.83 17.57 4.71
CA LEU A 159 0.58 17.87 5.40
C LEU A 159 0.57 17.44 6.88
N GLU A 160 1.65 16.79 7.33
CA GLU A 160 1.74 16.20 8.67
C GLU A 160 0.53 15.27 8.96
N GLY A 161 0.15 14.50 7.93
CA GLY A 161 -1.04 13.65 7.95
C GLY A 161 -0.75 12.21 8.29
N ASN A 162 -1.83 11.48 8.52
CA ASN A 162 -1.86 10.03 8.71
C ASN A 162 -2.38 9.35 7.44
N VAL A 163 -2.24 8.04 7.35
CA VAL A 163 -2.68 7.28 6.17
C VAL A 163 -3.57 6.12 6.58
N LEU A 164 -4.63 5.92 5.81
CA LEU A 164 -5.44 4.71 5.86
C LEU A 164 -5.17 3.87 4.61
N VAL A 165 -4.93 2.59 4.82
CA VAL A 165 -4.74 1.59 3.76
C VAL A 165 -5.93 0.64 3.78
N THR A 166 -6.56 0.45 2.63
CA THR A 166 -7.62 -0.54 2.45
C THR A 166 -7.27 -1.44 1.26
N ILE A 167 -7.35 -2.75 1.45
CA ILE A 167 -7.14 -3.74 0.39
C ILE A 167 -8.36 -4.64 0.36
N CYS A 168 -9.20 -4.42 -0.63
CA CYS A 168 -10.47 -5.14 -0.75
C CYS A 168 -10.96 -5.23 -2.21
#